data_a7ca1b8edf494a48edc2133b2cb2f68c
#
_entry.id   a7ca1b8edf494a48edc2133b2cb2f68c
#
_cell.length_a   1.000
_cell.length_b   1.000
_cell.length_c   1.000
_cell.angle_alpha   90.00
_cell.angle_beta   90.00
_cell.angle_gamma   90.00
#
_symmetry.space_group_name_H-M   'P 1'
#
loop_
_entity.id
_entity.type
_entity.pdbx_description
1 polymer ?
#
loop_
_entity_poly.entity_id
_entity_poly.type
_entity_poly.pdbx_seq_one_letter_code
_entity_poly.pdbx_strand_id
1 'polypeptide(L)'
;MSLIYHTHVYFLPQQAGFAAALHATLAAQLPAGCWLGQLIHREVGPHTRPMFEIDFAASLLPAVETLLQQHRGPLPVLLHPQQADELAAHTSAARWLGEALPLKLDTLGG
;
A
#
# COMPACT_ATOMS: atom_id res chain seq x y z
N MET A 1 -9.76 -16.64 -12.24
CA MET A 1 -9.91 -15.74 -11.08
C MET A 1 -8.81 -14.69 -11.09
N SER A 2 -9.18 -13.46 -10.84
CA SER A 2 -8.21 -12.37 -10.82
C SER A 2 -7.45 -12.36 -9.49
N LEU A 3 -6.13 -12.26 -9.58
CA LEU A 3 -5.30 -11.99 -8.42
C LEU A 3 -5.57 -10.57 -7.93
N ILE A 4 -5.74 -10.40 -6.65
CA ILE A 4 -5.95 -9.10 -6.02
C ILE A 4 -4.65 -8.65 -5.38
N TYR A 5 -4.32 -7.37 -5.56
CA TYR A 5 -3.20 -6.72 -4.87
C TYR A 5 -3.69 -5.85 -3.73
N HIS A 6 -2.97 -5.88 -2.64
CA HIS A 6 -3.10 -4.95 -1.52
C HIS A 6 -1.88 -4.03 -1.55
N THR A 7 -2.12 -2.74 -1.53
CA THR A 7 -1.06 -1.73 -1.58
C THR A 7 -1.16 -0.86 -0.34
N HIS A 8 -0.06 -0.70 0.37
CA HIS A 8 -0.01 0.10 1.60
C HIS A 8 0.88 1.30 1.37
N VAL A 9 0.34 2.51 1.55
CA VAL A 9 1.08 3.76 1.45
C VAL A 9 1.34 4.24 2.87
N TYR A 10 2.62 4.29 3.27
CA TYR A 10 3.00 4.60 4.64
C TYR A 10 3.36 6.07 4.81
N PHE A 11 3.11 6.61 6.00
CA PHE A 11 3.51 7.97 6.33
C PHE A 11 3.88 8.09 7.80
N LEU A 12 4.78 9.02 8.09
CA LEU A 12 5.06 9.40 9.47
C LEU A 12 4.01 10.39 9.94
N PRO A 13 3.77 10.52 11.27
CA PRO A 13 2.77 11.48 11.76
C PRO A 13 2.97 12.90 11.23
N GLN A 14 4.22 13.36 11.09
CA GLN A 14 4.51 14.68 10.53
C GLN A 14 4.25 14.79 9.03
N GLN A 15 4.04 13.66 8.34
CA GLN A 15 3.73 13.61 6.92
C GLN A 15 2.21 13.46 6.66
N ALA A 16 1.40 13.53 7.70
CA ALA A 16 -0.05 13.30 7.57
C ALA A 16 -0.72 14.24 6.57
N GLY A 17 -0.26 15.50 6.52
CA GLY A 17 -0.78 16.47 5.55
C GLY A 17 -0.46 16.08 4.11
N PHE A 18 0.77 15.64 3.85
CA PHE A 18 1.18 15.15 2.54
C PHE A 18 0.37 13.89 2.15
N ALA A 19 0.21 12.97 3.11
CA ALA A 19 -0.54 11.74 2.88
C ALA A 19 -2.01 12.02 2.55
N ALA A 20 -2.63 12.99 3.23
CA ALA A 20 -4.00 13.39 2.96
C ALA A 20 -4.15 13.98 1.57
N ALA A 21 -3.20 14.82 1.15
CA ALA A 21 -3.20 15.41 -0.20
C ALA A 21 -3.01 14.33 -1.27
N LEU A 22 -2.11 13.39 -1.04
CA LEU A 22 -1.91 12.24 -1.93
C LEU A 22 -3.19 11.40 -2.03
N HIS A 23 -3.82 11.13 -0.90
CA HIS A 23 -5.08 10.37 -0.85
C HIS A 23 -6.15 11.06 -1.73
N ALA A 24 -6.28 12.38 -1.63
CA ALA A 24 -7.24 13.14 -2.44
C ALA A 24 -6.90 13.04 -3.93
N THR A 25 -5.62 13.13 -4.30
CA THR A 25 -5.17 12.97 -5.68
C THR A 25 -5.52 11.58 -6.21
N LEU A 26 -5.26 10.55 -5.42
CA LEU A 26 -5.57 9.17 -5.79
C LEU A 26 -7.08 8.94 -5.92
N ALA A 27 -7.87 9.53 -5.04
CA ALA A 27 -9.34 9.43 -5.13
C ALA A 27 -9.86 9.96 -6.46
N ALA A 28 -9.20 10.99 -6.99
CA ALA A 28 -9.60 11.61 -8.26
C ALA A 28 -9.06 10.86 -9.49
N GLN A 29 -7.93 10.17 -9.37
CA GLN A 29 -7.19 9.66 -10.54
C GLN A 29 -7.08 8.14 -10.62
N LEU A 30 -7.36 7.39 -9.55
CA LEU A 30 -7.30 5.93 -9.61
C LEU A 30 -8.29 5.38 -10.65
N PRO A 31 -7.88 4.33 -11.40
CA PRO A 31 -8.79 3.67 -12.33
C PRO A 31 -10.03 3.13 -11.62
N ALA A 32 -11.13 3.02 -12.37
CA ALA A 32 -12.32 2.35 -11.88
C ALA A 32 -11.98 0.91 -11.43
N GLY A 33 -12.61 0.46 -10.36
CA GLY A 33 -12.36 -0.86 -9.80
C GLY A 33 -11.34 -0.90 -8.66
N CYS A 34 -10.67 0.22 -8.38
CA CYS A 34 -9.80 0.31 -7.20
C CYS A 34 -10.63 0.69 -5.97
N TRP A 35 -10.32 0.03 -4.85
CA TRP A 35 -10.84 0.44 -3.55
C TRP A 35 -9.76 1.24 -2.82
N LEU A 36 -10.12 2.41 -2.32
CA LEU A 36 -9.21 3.29 -1.58
C LEU A 36 -9.70 3.41 -0.14
N GLY A 37 -8.88 2.91 0.79
CA GLY A 37 -9.18 2.98 2.22
C GLY A 37 -8.89 4.35 2.81
N GLN A 38 -9.43 4.58 4.00
CA GLN A 38 -9.18 5.81 4.76
C GLN A 38 -7.78 5.80 5.36
N LEU A 39 -7.25 6.99 5.66
CA LEU A 39 -6.00 7.09 6.40
C LEU A 39 -6.17 6.48 7.79
N ILE A 40 -5.22 5.61 8.17
CA ILE A 40 -5.17 4.99 9.48
C ILE A 40 -3.97 5.59 10.21
N HIS A 41 -4.22 6.32 11.30
CA HIS A 41 -3.20 7.11 11.99
C HIS A 41 -2.52 6.31 13.13
N ARG A 42 -2.35 4.99 12.93
CA ARG A 42 -1.71 4.08 13.89
C ARG A 42 -1.11 2.90 13.17
N GLU A 43 -0.27 2.15 13.86
CA GLU A 43 0.24 0.87 13.33
C GLU A 43 -0.88 -0.17 13.33
N VAL A 44 -0.94 -0.98 12.27
CA VAL A 44 -1.95 -2.02 12.07
C VAL A 44 -1.28 -3.28 11.54
N GLY A 45 -1.57 -4.44 12.14
CA GLY A 45 -1.02 -5.72 11.70
C GLY A 45 0.50 -5.71 11.64
N PRO A 46 1.12 -6.16 10.53
CA PRO A 46 2.58 -6.17 10.41
C PRO A 46 3.18 -4.79 10.11
N HIS A 47 2.34 -3.77 9.88
CA HIS A 47 2.79 -2.46 9.42
C HIS A 47 3.29 -1.61 10.58
N THR A 48 4.45 -0.96 10.39
CA THR A 48 5.16 -0.25 11.44
C THR A 48 4.96 1.27 11.41
N ARG A 49 4.08 1.75 10.52
CA ARG A 49 3.74 3.17 10.41
C ARG A 49 2.25 3.34 10.15
N PRO A 50 1.68 4.52 10.41
CA PRO A 50 0.39 4.92 9.83
C PRO A 50 0.38 4.69 8.32
N MET A 51 -0.78 4.37 7.76
CA MET A 51 -0.87 4.06 6.32
C MET A 51 -2.30 4.19 5.80
N PHE A 52 -2.46 4.13 4.49
CA PHE A 52 -3.75 3.83 3.87
C PHE A 52 -3.55 2.74 2.81
N GLU A 53 -4.62 2.04 2.49
CA GLU A 53 -4.57 0.86 1.62
C GLU A 53 -5.34 1.10 0.33
N ILE A 54 -4.82 0.53 -0.76
CA ILE A 54 -5.49 0.50 -2.06
C ILE A 54 -5.57 -0.96 -2.50
N ASP A 55 -6.77 -1.45 -2.81
CA ASP A 55 -6.98 -2.81 -3.30
C ASP A 55 -7.45 -2.77 -4.75
N PHE A 56 -6.91 -3.67 -5.58
CA PHE A 56 -7.25 -3.69 -6.99
C PHE A 56 -6.88 -5.04 -7.62
N ALA A 57 -7.52 -5.36 -8.76
CA ALA A 57 -7.14 -6.54 -9.54
C ALA A 57 -5.76 -6.35 -10.16
N ALA A 58 -5.01 -7.45 -10.28
CA ALA A 58 -3.63 -7.42 -10.79
C ALA A 58 -3.51 -6.76 -12.17
N SER A 59 -4.56 -6.82 -12.98
CA SER A 59 -4.56 -6.16 -14.30
C SER A 59 -4.39 -4.64 -14.21
N LEU A 60 -4.71 -4.03 -13.06
CA LEU A 60 -4.57 -2.59 -12.83
C LEU A 60 -3.21 -2.22 -12.24
N LEU A 61 -2.37 -3.19 -11.92
CA LEU A 61 -1.09 -2.94 -11.25
C LEU A 61 -0.22 -1.91 -11.99
N PRO A 62 -0.01 -2.01 -13.32
CA PRO A 62 0.83 -1.03 -14.01
C PRO A 62 0.32 0.40 -13.88
N ALA A 63 -1.00 0.60 -14.02
CA ALA A 63 -1.59 1.93 -13.92
C ALA A 63 -1.48 2.50 -12.50
N VAL A 64 -1.77 1.68 -11.49
CA VAL A 64 -1.68 2.10 -10.08
C VAL A 64 -0.24 2.40 -9.71
N GLU A 65 0.70 1.56 -10.12
CA GLU A 65 2.12 1.76 -9.82
C GLU A 65 2.66 3.04 -10.44
N THR A 66 2.31 3.31 -11.71
CA THR A 66 2.71 4.56 -12.39
C THR A 66 2.20 5.78 -11.63
N LEU A 67 0.92 5.76 -11.25
CA LEU A 67 0.30 6.86 -10.53
C LEU A 67 0.99 7.09 -9.17
N LEU A 68 1.27 6.02 -8.44
CA LEU A 68 1.98 6.11 -7.17
C LEU A 68 3.40 6.65 -7.35
N GLN A 69 4.15 6.18 -8.35
CA GLN A 69 5.49 6.69 -8.60
C GLN A 69 5.49 8.17 -8.92
N GLN A 70 4.46 8.67 -9.61
CA GLN A 70 4.35 10.09 -9.93
C GLN A 70 4.03 10.96 -8.72
N HIS A 71 3.28 10.44 -7.74
CA HIS A 71 2.68 11.27 -6.69
C HIS A 71 3.11 10.95 -5.27
N ARG A 72 3.72 9.79 -5.00
CA ARG A 72 4.03 9.39 -3.62
C ARG A 72 5.06 10.27 -2.91
N GLY A 73 5.86 11.05 -3.64
CA GLY A 73 6.91 11.85 -3.02
C GLY A 73 7.85 11.00 -2.15
N PRO A 74 8.02 11.34 -0.87
CA PRO A 74 8.89 10.58 0.03
C PRO A 74 8.22 9.35 0.66
N LEU A 75 6.93 9.11 0.40
CA LEU A 75 6.20 8.06 1.12
C LEU A 75 6.54 6.67 0.58
N PRO A 76 6.96 5.73 1.44
CA PRO A 76 7.19 4.35 1.02
C PRO A 76 5.88 3.65 0.68
N VAL A 77 5.92 2.75 -0.28
CA VAL A 77 4.75 1.97 -0.71
C VAL A 77 5.11 0.50 -0.77
N LEU A 78 4.28 -0.33 -0.16
CA LEU A 78 4.38 -1.79 -0.25
C LEU A 78 3.24 -2.30 -1.12
N LEU A 79 3.58 -3.05 -2.18
CA LEU A 79 2.59 -3.73 -3.02
C LEU A 79 2.77 -5.23 -2.82
N HIS A 80 1.69 -5.94 -2.49
CA HIS A 80 1.78 -7.39 -2.37
C HIS A 80 0.49 -8.05 -2.85
N PRO A 81 0.60 -9.27 -3.41
CA PRO A 81 -0.58 -10.02 -3.80
C PRO A 81 -1.32 -10.52 -2.56
N GLN A 82 -2.63 -10.64 -2.67
CA GLN A 82 -3.43 -11.38 -1.70
C GLN A 82 -3.24 -12.88 -1.95
N GLN A 83 -2.64 -13.57 -1.01
CA GLN A 83 -2.40 -15.01 -1.13
C GLN A 83 -2.47 -15.66 0.24
N ALA A 84 -2.64 -16.99 0.26
CA ALA A 84 -2.81 -17.74 1.51
C ALA A 84 -1.58 -17.66 2.41
N ASP A 85 -0.40 -17.64 1.82
CA ASP A 85 0.85 -17.48 2.58
C ASP A 85 1.11 -15.99 2.85
N GLU A 86 0.62 -15.51 3.99
CA GLU A 86 0.77 -14.11 4.38
C GLU A 86 2.22 -13.69 4.56
N LEU A 87 3.07 -14.60 5.06
CA LEU A 87 4.49 -14.30 5.21
C LEU A 87 5.15 -14.09 3.85
N ALA A 88 4.90 -14.98 2.89
CA ALA A 88 5.43 -14.82 1.55
C ALA A 88 4.87 -13.56 0.88
N ALA A 89 3.59 -13.24 1.08
CA ALA A 89 2.98 -12.05 0.51
C ALA A 89 3.70 -10.78 0.97
N HIS A 90 4.15 -10.73 2.22
CA HIS A 90 4.80 -9.54 2.79
C HIS A 90 6.34 -9.59 2.69
N THR A 91 6.91 -10.64 2.12
CA THR A 91 8.36 -10.79 1.98
C THR A 91 8.75 -11.08 0.54
N SER A 92 8.82 -12.34 0.12
CA SER A 92 9.33 -12.71 -1.20
C SER A 92 8.42 -12.26 -2.36
N ALA A 93 7.11 -12.17 -2.13
CA ALA A 93 6.17 -11.70 -3.14
C ALA A 93 5.91 -10.19 -3.06
N ALA A 94 6.47 -9.50 -2.07
CA ALA A 94 6.28 -8.08 -1.85
C ALA A 94 7.18 -7.25 -2.78
N ARG A 95 6.69 -6.08 -3.16
CA ARG A 95 7.43 -5.10 -3.95
C ARG A 95 7.32 -3.75 -3.26
N TRP A 96 8.45 -3.06 -3.13
CA TRP A 96 8.50 -1.75 -2.50
C TRP A 96 8.74 -0.66 -3.54
N LEU A 97 8.06 0.47 -3.36
CA LEU A 97 8.40 1.72 -4.01
C LEU A 97 9.01 2.62 -2.95
N GLY A 98 10.21 3.13 -3.22
CA GLY A 98 10.96 3.90 -2.25
C GLY A 98 11.60 3.01 -1.20
N GLU A 99 11.66 3.50 0.04
CA GLU A 99 12.30 2.80 1.14
C GLU A 99 11.52 1.56 1.56
N ALA A 100 12.22 0.42 1.70
CA ALA A 100 11.61 -0.77 2.29
C ALA A 100 11.62 -0.63 3.81
N LEU A 101 10.45 -0.79 4.44
CA LEU A 101 10.30 -0.65 5.89
C LEU A 101 10.36 -2.01 6.57
N PRO A 102 10.82 -2.06 7.83
CA PRO A 102 10.67 -3.28 8.61
C PRO A 102 9.19 -3.55 8.88
N LEU A 103 8.80 -4.82 8.86
CA LEU A 103 7.44 -5.26 9.16
C LEU A 103 7.47 -6.17 10.39
N LYS A 104 6.36 -6.20 11.13
CA LYS A 104 6.18 -7.10 12.27
C LYS A 104 5.77 -8.47 11.76
N LEU A 105 6.71 -9.24 11.21
CA LEU A 105 6.41 -10.49 10.51
C LEU A 105 5.80 -11.55 11.43
N ASP A 106 6.07 -11.49 12.73
CA ASP A 106 5.50 -12.40 13.71
C ASP A 106 4.00 -12.22 13.91
N THR A 107 3.41 -11.11 13.43
CA THR A 107 1.95 -10.92 13.45
C THR A 107 1.25 -11.64 12.29
N LEU A 108 1.99 -12.13 11.31
CA LEU A 108 1.45 -12.84 10.17
C LEU A 108 1.22 -14.29 10.51
N GLY A 109 0.07 -14.79 10.11
CA GLY A 109 -0.33 -16.14 10.41
C GLY A 109 0.61 -17.18 9.85
N GLY A 110 0.87 -18.19 10.60
CA GLY A 110 1.67 -19.30 10.13
C GLY A 110 2.68 -19.80 10.98
#